data_70ff356283c9ea2d84f882eceac2c8a8
#
_entry.id   70ff356283c9ea2d84f882eceac2c8a8
#
_cell.length_a   1.000
_cell.length_b   1.000
_cell.length_c   1.000
_cell.angle_alpha   90.00
_cell.angle_beta   90.00
_cell.angle_gamma   90.00
#
_symmetry.space_group_name_H-M   'P 1'
#
loop_
_entity.id
_entity.type
_entity.pdbx_description
1 polymer ?
#
loop_
_entity_poly.entity_id
_entity_poly.type
_entity_poly.pdbx_seq_one_letter_code
_entity_poly.pdbx_strand_id
1 'polypeptide(L)'
;MRASSSPQTRDGRRRCAARLLVAVAVCVSVALPGARAAAIADPAPSPEVLVREERGTYRVTARFEVPEAPAVVLAVLSDYEQIPRFMPDVRTSVVRERAPGRLVVEQEAVSKFMMFSKQVHLVLEVNESEGTIRFVDRCGKSFTSYQGAWSAVSKGNGTAVTYELTARPAFDVPEFILKRLLKRDSGQMINRLRSEFAARAAR
;
A
#
# COMPACT_ATOMS: atom_id res chain seq x y z
N MET A 1 36.85 -67.08 22.45
CA MET A 1 36.88 -68.42 21.79
C MET A 1 36.53 -68.20 20.34
N ARG A 2 37.57 -68.28 19.57
CA ARG A 2 37.77 -69.09 18.38
C ARG A 2 36.71 -68.85 17.27
N ALA A 3 37.09 -68.31 16.22
CA ALA A 3 37.96 -68.70 15.10
C ALA A 3 37.10 -69.00 13.87
N SER A 4 37.39 -68.32 12.78
CA SER A 4 38.06 -68.83 11.59
C SER A 4 37.07 -69.39 10.60
N SER A 5 37.01 -69.19 9.30
CA SER A 5 38.03 -69.02 8.29
C SER A 5 37.34 -68.76 6.94
N SER A 6 38.01 -68.00 6.09
CA SER A 6 37.87 -68.08 4.63
C SER A 6 38.47 -69.42 4.12
N PRO A 7 38.33 -69.88 2.89
CA PRO A 7 38.87 -69.24 1.70
C PRO A 7 38.16 -69.49 0.34
N GLN A 8 38.41 -68.58 -0.65
CA GLN A 8 38.94 -68.86 -2.01
C GLN A 8 38.31 -69.96 -2.85
N THR A 9 38.10 -69.91 -4.11
CA THR A 9 38.93 -69.51 -5.27
C THR A 9 38.17 -69.78 -6.60
N ARG A 10 38.62 -69.05 -7.61
CA ARG A 10 38.86 -69.39 -9.02
C ARG A 10 37.71 -69.57 -10.01
N ASP A 11 37.67 -68.69 -10.95
CA ASP A 11 38.27 -68.70 -12.29
C ASP A 11 37.46 -69.49 -13.35
N GLY A 12 37.14 -68.91 -14.44
CA GLY A 12 36.52 -69.55 -15.59
C GLY A 12 36.25 -68.61 -16.74
N ARG A 13 37.28 -68.26 -17.44
CA ARG A 13 37.23 -67.60 -18.76
C ARG A 13 36.29 -68.35 -19.75
N ARG A 14 35.68 -67.58 -20.60
CA ARG A 14 35.73 -67.71 -22.09
C ARG A 14 34.40 -67.44 -22.82
N ARG A 15 34.52 -66.50 -23.72
CA ARG A 15 34.18 -66.47 -25.15
C ARG A 15 32.76 -66.10 -25.58
N CYS A 16 32.80 -64.95 -26.26
CA CYS A 16 32.18 -64.64 -27.55
C CYS A 16 30.75 -65.08 -27.84
N ALA A 17 29.88 -64.15 -28.05
CA ALA A 17 29.09 -64.06 -29.29
C ALA A 17 28.39 -62.70 -29.41
N ALA A 18 28.67 -62.02 -30.48
CA ALA A 18 28.02 -60.84 -30.93
C ALA A 18 26.54 -61.08 -31.20
N ARG A 19 25.67 -60.28 -30.67
CA ARG A 19 24.33 -60.06 -31.21
C ARG A 19 23.99 -58.60 -31.19
N LEU A 20 23.94 -58.10 -32.39
CA LEU A 20 23.42 -56.79 -32.80
C LEU A 20 21.96 -56.70 -32.37
N LEU A 21 21.62 -55.79 -31.46
CA LEU A 21 20.26 -55.39 -31.19
C LEU A 21 20.16 -53.87 -31.32
N VAL A 22 19.41 -53.47 -32.35
CA VAL A 22 19.01 -52.12 -32.67
C VAL A 22 18.17 -51.58 -31.50
N ALA A 23 18.73 -50.70 -30.70
CA ALA A 23 17.96 -49.99 -29.69
C ALA A 23 17.37 -48.72 -30.35
N VAL A 24 16.05 -48.74 -30.58
CA VAL A 24 15.26 -47.57 -30.95
C VAL A 24 15.24 -46.65 -29.77
N ALA A 25 15.99 -45.54 -29.86
CA ALA A 25 15.93 -44.46 -28.88
C ALA A 25 14.62 -43.70 -29.07
N VAL A 26 13.63 -43.95 -28.24
CA VAL A 26 12.44 -43.12 -28.10
C VAL A 26 12.85 -41.88 -27.31
N CYS A 27 13.09 -40.77 -27.99
CA CYS A 27 13.22 -39.47 -27.36
C CYS A 27 11.87 -39.03 -26.78
N VAL A 28 11.66 -39.29 -25.49
CA VAL A 28 10.58 -38.69 -24.74
C VAL A 28 10.99 -37.23 -24.47
N SER A 29 10.48 -36.33 -25.30
CA SER A 29 10.59 -34.90 -25.05
C SER A 29 9.71 -34.53 -23.84
N VAL A 30 10.29 -34.49 -22.67
CA VAL A 30 9.65 -33.91 -21.48
C VAL A 30 9.57 -32.41 -21.72
N ALA A 31 8.40 -31.92 -22.15
CA ALA A 31 8.08 -30.52 -22.16
C ALA A 31 8.00 -30.04 -20.71
N LEU A 32 9.05 -29.38 -20.22
CA LEU A 32 9.01 -28.64 -18.97
C LEU A 32 7.93 -27.55 -19.11
N PRO A 33 6.94 -27.50 -18.23
CA PRO A 33 6.04 -26.36 -18.19
C PRO A 33 6.88 -25.12 -17.90
N GLY A 34 6.90 -24.18 -18.84
CA GLY A 34 7.61 -22.93 -18.71
C GLY A 34 7.22 -22.24 -17.40
N ALA A 35 8.16 -22.13 -16.49
CA ALA A 35 8.04 -21.29 -15.33
C ALA A 35 7.78 -19.87 -15.86
N ARG A 36 6.54 -19.40 -15.73
CA ARG A 36 6.22 -17.99 -15.92
C ARG A 36 7.07 -17.24 -14.91
N ALA A 37 8.12 -16.59 -15.39
CA ALA A 37 8.83 -15.60 -14.61
C ALA A 37 7.78 -14.57 -14.18
N ALA A 38 7.46 -14.55 -12.90
CA ALA A 38 6.69 -13.44 -12.32
C ALA A 38 7.52 -12.19 -12.63
N ALA A 39 6.99 -11.33 -13.49
CA ALA A 39 7.58 -10.04 -13.74
C ALA A 39 7.67 -9.35 -12.37
N ILE A 40 8.88 -9.09 -11.91
CA ILE A 40 9.13 -8.26 -10.73
C ILE A 40 8.62 -6.89 -11.17
N ALA A 41 7.43 -6.52 -10.69
CA ALA A 41 6.88 -5.19 -10.93
C ALA A 41 7.87 -4.20 -10.31
N ASP A 42 8.35 -3.26 -11.11
CA ASP A 42 9.18 -2.17 -10.59
C ASP A 42 8.45 -1.51 -9.42
N PRO A 43 9.16 -1.20 -8.33
CA PRO A 43 8.53 -0.54 -7.19
C PRO A 43 7.90 0.76 -7.67
N ALA A 44 6.62 0.94 -7.38
CA ALA A 44 5.89 2.13 -7.78
C ALA A 44 6.66 3.39 -7.36
N PRO A 45 6.79 4.39 -8.22
CA PRO A 45 7.55 5.60 -7.92
C PRO A 45 7.05 6.24 -6.63
N SER A 46 7.98 6.79 -5.85
CA SER A 46 7.66 7.47 -4.60
C SER A 46 6.64 8.59 -4.87
N PRO A 47 5.64 8.77 -3.99
CA PRO A 47 4.65 9.83 -4.19
C PRO A 47 5.33 11.20 -4.16
N GLU A 48 4.98 12.04 -5.10
CA GLU A 48 5.41 13.43 -5.08
C GLU A 48 4.57 14.19 -4.06
N VAL A 49 5.19 14.59 -2.93
CA VAL A 49 4.55 15.36 -1.88
C VAL A 49 5.19 16.73 -1.79
N LEU A 50 4.43 17.77 -2.09
CA LEU A 50 4.81 19.17 -1.99
C LEU A 50 4.12 19.80 -0.79
N VAL A 51 4.89 20.47 0.07
CA VAL A 51 4.36 21.24 1.20
C VAL A 51 4.81 22.68 1.06
N ARG A 52 3.87 23.60 0.97
CA ARG A 52 4.07 25.05 0.98
C ARG A 52 3.48 25.64 2.23
N GLU A 53 4.14 26.64 2.76
CA GLU A 53 3.63 27.41 3.92
C GLU A 53 3.51 28.88 3.52
N GLU A 54 2.43 29.50 3.92
CA GLU A 54 2.18 30.91 3.75
C GLU A 54 1.40 31.45 4.96
N ARG A 55 2.04 32.34 5.74
CA ARG A 55 1.44 32.99 6.91
C ARG A 55 0.78 32.05 7.92
N GLY A 56 1.47 30.96 8.26
CA GLY A 56 0.99 29.93 9.18
C GLY A 56 -0.04 28.97 8.59
N THR A 57 -0.32 29.06 7.30
CA THR A 57 -1.20 28.13 6.56
C THR A 57 -0.35 27.23 5.71
N TYR A 58 -0.56 25.92 5.86
CA TYR A 58 0.17 24.89 5.16
C TYR A 58 -0.71 24.29 4.05
N ARG A 59 -0.16 24.24 2.85
CA ARG A 59 -0.79 23.56 1.70
C ARG A 59 0.04 22.34 1.37
N VAL A 60 -0.59 21.19 1.39
CA VAL A 60 -0.02 19.91 0.97
C VAL A 60 -0.67 19.52 -0.32
N THR A 61 0.14 19.19 -1.32
CA THR A 61 -0.33 18.57 -2.57
C THR A 61 0.46 17.30 -2.78
N ALA A 62 -0.25 16.20 -3.02
CA ALA A 62 0.38 14.95 -3.39
C ALA A 62 -0.27 14.37 -4.65
N ARG A 63 0.55 13.82 -5.55
CA ARG A 63 0.12 13.15 -6.77
C ARG A 63 0.80 11.82 -6.89
N PHE A 64 0.04 10.81 -7.23
CA PHE A 64 0.56 9.46 -7.46
C PHE A 64 -0.39 8.66 -8.35
N GLU A 65 0.14 7.59 -8.91
CA GLU A 65 -0.61 6.67 -9.75
C GLU A 65 -0.67 5.30 -9.09
N VAL A 66 -1.76 4.59 -9.35
CA VAL A 66 -2.01 3.23 -8.88
C VAL A 66 -2.63 2.40 -10.00
N PRO A 67 -2.36 1.09 -10.04
CA PRO A 67 -2.91 0.21 -11.08
C PRO A 67 -4.41 -0.09 -10.88
N GLU A 68 -4.94 0.15 -9.68
CA GLU A 68 -6.32 -0.15 -9.35
C GLU A 68 -7.30 0.81 -10.04
N ALA A 69 -8.50 0.32 -10.33
CA ALA A 69 -9.57 1.13 -10.91
C ALA A 69 -10.05 2.25 -9.97
N PRO A 70 -10.53 3.39 -10.48
CA PRO A 70 -11.03 4.49 -9.66
C PRO A 70 -12.08 4.08 -8.62
N ALA A 71 -12.95 3.13 -8.97
CA ALA A 71 -13.96 2.61 -8.05
C ALA A 71 -13.37 1.96 -6.80
N VAL A 72 -12.26 1.20 -6.94
CA VAL A 72 -11.54 0.58 -5.81
C VAL A 72 -10.89 1.66 -4.94
N VAL A 73 -10.25 2.64 -5.58
CA VAL A 73 -9.61 3.76 -4.87
C VAL A 73 -10.63 4.54 -4.04
N LEU A 74 -11.74 4.92 -4.66
CA LEU A 74 -12.82 5.66 -3.98
C LEU A 74 -13.46 4.83 -2.86
N ALA A 75 -13.70 3.54 -3.08
CA ALA A 75 -14.25 2.66 -2.06
C ALA A 75 -13.36 2.56 -0.81
N VAL A 76 -12.03 2.61 -0.96
CA VAL A 76 -11.12 2.64 0.19
C VAL A 76 -11.13 4.01 0.87
N LEU A 77 -11.09 5.09 0.08
CA LEU A 77 -11.05 6.47 0.61
C LEU A 77 -12.36 6.85 1.34
N SER A 78 -13.51 6.26 0.97
CA SER A 78 -14.81 6.49 1.60
C SER A 78 -15.18 5.48 2.69
N ASP A 79 -14.32 4.50 2.96
CA ASP A 79 -14.53 3.51 4.03
C ASP A 79 -14.03 4.05 5.38
N TYR A 80 -14.66 5.14 5.84
CA TYR A 80 -14.19 5.95 6.97
C TYR A 80 -13.98 5.15 8.24
N GLU A 81 -14.89 4.22 8.57
CA GLU A 81 -14.84 3.44 9.81
C GLU A 81 -13.72 2.38 9.79
N GLN A 82 -13.20 2.02 8.62
CA GLN A 82 -12.08 1.10 8.48
C GLN A 82 -10.72 1.82 8.45
N ILE A 83 -10.67 3.14 8.36
CA ILE A 83 -9.42 3.91 8.34
C ILE A 83 -8.43 3.49 9.44
N PRO A 84 -8.84 3.29 10.71
CA PRO A 84 -7.90 2.87 11.77
C PRO A 84 -7.19 1.54 11.51
N ARG A 85 -7.74 0.66 10.67
CA ARG A 85 -7.15 -0.65 10.36
C ARG A 85 -5.88 -0.53 9.51
N PHE A 86 -5.84 0.44 8.60
CA PHE A 86 -4.70 0.65 7.71
C PHE A 86 -3.94 1.97 7.96
N MET A 87 -4.49 2.85 8.82
CA MET A 87 -3.86 4.09 9.29
C MET A 87 -3.65 4.06 10.81
N PRO A 88 -2.59 3.43 11.33
CA PRO A 88 -2.40 3.23 12.78
C PRO A 88 -2.25 4.53 13.57
N ASP A 89 -1.99 5.65 12.90
CA ASP A 89 -1.95 6.97 13.54
C ASP A 89 -3.36 7.53 13.78
N VAL A 90 -4.38 7.03 13.09
CA VAL A 90 -5.80 7.30 13.36
C VAL A 90 -6.29 6.28 14.38
N ARG A 91 -6.68 6.75 15.57
CA ARG A 91 -7.13 5.91 16.68
C ARG A 91 -8.58 5.51 16.54
N THR A 92 -9.40 6.49 16.18
CA THR A 92 -10.83 6.29 15.93
C THR A 92 -11.25 7.03 14.69
N SER A 93 -12.22 6.48 13.96
CA SER A 93 -12.89 7.14 12.84
C SER A 93 -14.32 6.62 12.82
N VAL A 94 -15.29 7.50 13.09
CA VAL A 94 -16.70 7.15 13.28
C VAL A 94 -17.56 8.06 12.43
N VAL A 95 -18.47 7.47 11.66
CA VAL A 95 -19.51 8.21 10.95
C VAL A 95 -20.60 8.60 11.95
N ARG A 96 -20.71 9.90 12.23
CA ARG A 96 -21.69 10.46 13.16
C ARG A 96 -23.03 10.78 12.51
N GLU A 97 -23.01 11.19 11.26
CA GLU A 97 -24.19 11.54 10.50
C GLU A 97 -24.02 11.11 9.04
N ARG A 98 -25.07 10.53 8.48
CA ARG A 98 -25.15 10.21 7.06
C ARG A 98 -26.51 10.64 6.53
N ALA A 99 -26.53 11.73 5.76
CA ALA A 99 -27.70 12.28 5.11
C ALA A 99 -27.41 12.50 3.61
N PRO A 100 -28.41 12.64 2.75
CA PRO A 100 -28.20 12.96 1.34
C PRO A 100 -27.33 14.21 1.17
N GLY A 101 -26.20 14.06 0.49
CA GLY A 101 -25.24 15.15 0.23
C GLY A 101 -24.43 15.64 1.45
N ARG A 102 -24.57 15.00 2.62
CA ARG A 102 -23.83 15.36 3.83
C ARG A 102 -23.43 14.14 4.63
N LEU A 103 -22.13 14.05 4.92
CA LEU A 103 -21.57 13.04 5.78
C LEU A 103 -20.72 13.73 6.86
N VAL A 104 -20.86 13.33 8.12
CA VAL A 104 -20.02 13.82 9.21
C VAL A 104 -19.21 12.68 9.79
N VAL A 105 -17.89 12.83 9.78
CA VAL A 105 -16.93 11.83 10.29
C VAL A 105 -16.13 12.43 11.42
N GLU A 106 -16.18 11.84 12.60
CA GLU A 106 -15.35 12.22 13.73
C GLU A 106 -14.11 11.33 13.77
N GLN A 107 -12.94 11.96 13.86
CA GLN A 107 -11.65 11.27 13.89
C GLN A 107 -10.78 11.75 15.04
N GLU A 108 -10.12 10.78 15.67
CA GLU A 108 -9.02 11.04 16.59
C GLU A 108 -7.75 10.39 16.05
N ALA A 109 -6.69 11.18 15.98
CA ALA A 109 -5.40 10.73 15.51
C ALA A 109 -4.27 11.19 16.44
N VAL A 110 -3.11 10.57 16.31
CA VAL A 110 -1.89 10.96 17.04
C VAL A 110 -0.79 11.20 16.02
N SER A 111 -0.35 12.44 15.91
CA SER A 111 0.85 12.77 15.14
C SER A 111 2.07 12.74 16.05
N LYS A 112 3.09 11.98 15.68
CA LYS A 112 4.34 11.80 16.43
C LYS A 112 5.53 12.31 15.65
N PHE A 113 6.31 13.18 16.26
CA PHE A 113 7.56 13.66 15.68
C PHE A 113 8.64 13.74 16.75
N MET A 114 9.68 12.92 16.64
CA MET A 114 10.73 12.78 17.63
C MET A 114 10.17 12.51 19.04
N MET A 115 10.35 13.45 19.98
CA MET A 115 9.81 13.37 21.34
C MET A 115 8.44 14.03 21.49
N PHE A 116 7.92 14.65 20.45
CA PHE A 116 6.63 15.32 20.47
C PHE A 116 5.53 14.40 20.01
N SER A 117 4.43 14.35 20.76
CA SER A 117 3.21 13.66 20.39
C SER A 117 2.05 14.66 20.53
N LYS A 118 1.26 14.80 19.48
CA LYS A 118 0.09 15.68 19.49
C LYS A 118 -1.14 14.87 19.12
N GLN A 119 -2.14 14.92 20.00
CA GLN A 119 -3.47 14.43 19.66
C GLN A 119 -4.14 15.40 18.70
N VAL A 120 -4.76 14.86 17.69
CA VAL A 120 -5.52 15.58 16.67
C VAL A 120 -6.96 15.08 16.74
N HIS A 121 -7.89 16.02 16.92
CA HIS A 121 -9.31 15.75 16.90
C HIS A 121 -9.95 16.54 15.76
N LEU A 122 -10.71 15.86 14.92
CA LEU A 122 -11.37 16.42 13.75
C LEU A 122 -12.84 15.99 13.72
N VAL A 123 -13.71 16.90 13.31
CA VAL A 123 -15.08 16.59 12.93
C VAL A 123 -15.26 17.05 11.48
N LEU A 124 -15.11 16.09 10.57
CA LEU A 124 -15.09 16.36 9.15
C LEU A 124 -16.49 16.32 8.57
N GLU A 125 -16.92 17.45 7.99
CA GLU A 125 -18.02 17.43 7.04
C GLU A 125 -17.47 17.02 5.69
N VAL A 126 -17.99 15.93 5.16
CA VAL A 126 -17.53 15.32 3.93
C VAL A 126 -18.60 15.40 2.85
N ASN A 127 -18.18 15.74 1.66
CA ASN A 127 -18.99 15.73 0.46
C ASN A 127 -18.35 14.82 -0.57
N GLU A 128 -19.07 13.79 -0.96
CA GLU A 128 -18.67 12.84 -1.99
C GLU A 128 -19.37 13.20 -3.30
N SER A 129 -18.60 13.30 -4.35
CA SER A 129 -19.09 13.50 -5.72
C SER A 129 -18.31 12.60 -6.67
N GLU A 130 -18.74 12.48 -7.91
CA GLU A 130 -18.08 11.62 -8.88
C GLU A 130 -16.57 11.90 -8.95
N GLY A 131 -15.78 10.87 -8.61
CA GLY A 131 -14.31 10.93 -8.61
C GLY A 131 -13.67 11.84 -7.56
N THR A 132 -14.43 12.45 -6.65
CA THR A 132 -13.89 13.45 -5.71
C THR A 132 -14.54 13.32 -4.33
N ILE A 133 -13.71 13.42 -3.29
CA ILE A 133 -14.14 13.47 -1.88
C ILE A 133 -13.56 14.76 -1.28
N ARG A 134 -14.42 15.70 -0.88
CA ARG A 134 -14.03 16.93 -0.20
C ARG A 134 -14.35 16.84 1.27
N PHE A 135 -13.52 17.46 2.10
CA PHE A 135 -13.72 17.48 3.54
C PHE A 135 -13.33 18.83 4.16
N VAL A 136 -14.02 19.20 5.21
CA VAL A 136 -13.77 20.41 6.00
C VAL A 136 -13.95 20.08 7.47
N ASP A 137 -12.99 20.45 8.33
CA ASP A 137 -13.16 20.35 9.78
C ASP A 137 -14.11 21.44 10.31
N ARG A 138 -15.06 21.02 11.12
CA ARG A 138 -16.06 21.91 11.75
C ARG A 138 -15.85 22.13 13.23
N CYS A 139 -14.93 21.39 13.88
CA CYS A 139 -14.73 21.51 15.31
C CYS A 139 -13.69 22.57 15.71
N GLY A 140 -12.72 22.85 14.87
CA GLY A 140 -11.68 23.87 15.13
C GLY A 140 -10.74 23.59 16.30
N LYS A 141 -10.78 22.40 16.91
CA LYS A 141 -9.98 22.09 18.11
C LYS A 141 -8.49 21.99 17.85
N SER A 142 -8.12 21.30 16.79
CA SER A 142 -6.71 21.05 16.45
C SER A 142 -6.19 21.99 15.38
N PHE A 143 -7.08 22.50 14.55
CA PHE A 143 -6.76 23.44 13.47
C PHE A 143 -7.79 24.56 13.44
N THR A 144 -7.33 25.77 13.23
CA THR A 144 -8.22 26.91 12.95
C THR A 144 -8.82 26.84 11.54
N SER A 145 -8.16 26.10 10.64
CA SER A 145 -8.66 25.72 9.32
C SER A 145 -8.07 24.39 8.94
N TYR A 146 -8.90 23.45 8.52
CA TYR A 146 -8.49 22.15 7.98
C TYR A 146 -9.50 21.71 6.93
N GLN A 147 -9.07 21.68 5.68
CA GLN A 147 -9.91 21.31 4.56
C GLN A 147 -9.08 20.72 3.45
N GLY A 148 -9.68 19.85 2.66
CA GLY A 148 -8.97 19.24 1.55
C GLY A 148 -9.86 18.44 0.62
N ALA A 149 -9.22 17.79 -0.33
CA ALA A 149 -9.88 16.94 -1.29
C ALA A 149 -9.01 15.77 -1.71
N TRP A 150 -9.66 14.69 -2.04
CA TRP A 150 -9.16 13.59 -2.83
C TRP A 150 -9.80 13.63 -4.21
N SER A 151 -9.02 13.34 -5.24
CA SER A 151 -9.52 13.13 -6.60
C SER A 151 -8.93 11.85 -7.17
N ALA A 152 -9.75 11.02 -7.78
CA ALA A 152 -9.38 9.76 -8.40
C ALA A 152 -9.92 9.75 -9.84
N VAL A 153 -9.02 9.86 -10.81
CA VAL A 153 -9.37 9.95 -12.23
C VAL A 153 -8.74 8.79 -12.99
N SER A 154 -9.47 8.17 -13.87
CA SER A 154 -8.95 7.10 -14.72
C SER A 154 -7.76 7.60 -15.54
N LYS A 155 -6.67 6.83 -15.55
CA LYS A 155 -5.47 7.10 -16.35
C LYS A 155 -4.89 5.79 -16.89
N GLY A 156 -4.98 5.61 -18.20
CA GLY A 156 -4.60 4.35 -18.82
C GLY A 156 -5.38 3.17 -18.23
N ASN A 157 -4.68 2.16 -17.73
CA ASN A 157 -5.28 0.98 -17.08
C ASN A 157 -5.44 1.12 -15.56
N GLY A 158 -5.16 2.30 -15.00
CA GLY A 158 -5.19 2.55 -13.56
C GLY A 158 -5.83 3.88 -13.21
N THR A 159 -5.41 4.45 -12.10
CA THR A 159 -5.95 5.69 -11.53
C THR A 159 -4.85 6.69 -11.19
N ALA A 160 -5.01 7.93 -11.63
CA ALA A 160 -4.28 9.08 -11.13
C ALA A 160 -5.01 9.62 -9.90
N VAL A 161 -4.30 9.66 -8.77
CA VAL A 161 -4.83 10.14 -7.49
C VAL A 161 -4.16 11.45 -7.11
N THR A 162 -4.97 12.43 -6.75
CA THR A 162 -4.51 13.72 -6.21
C THR A 162 -5.05 13.92 -4.80
N TYR A 163 -4.19 14.33 -3.90
CA TYR A 163 -4.54 14.76 -2.54
C TYR A 163 -4.15 16.21 -2.35
N GLU A 164 -5.08 17.01 -1.88
CA GLU A 164 -4.88 18.40 -1.53
C GLU A 164 -5.35 18.65 -0.10
N LEU A 165 -4.53 19.32 0.69
CA LEU A 165 -4.86 19.73 2.06
C LEU A 165 -4.44 21.17 2.28
N THR A 166 -5.31 21.94 2.89
CA THR A 166 -5.00 23.26 3.49
C THR A 166 -5.26 23.15 4.99
N ALA A 167 -4.22 23.41 5.79
CA ALA A 167 -4.30 23.28 7.23
C ALA A 167 -3.61 24.47 7.92
N ARG A 168 -4.28 25.04 8.92
CA ARG A 168 -3.70 26.02 9.83
C ARG A 168 -3.83 25.53 11.26
N PRO A 169 -2.73 25.12 11.91
CA PRO A 169 -2.77 24.64 13.29
C PRO A 169 -3.34 25.66 14.26
N ALA A 170 -4.03 25.18 15.29
CA ALA A 170 -4.50 26.00 16.42
C ALA A 170 -3.46 26.07 17.56
N PHE A 171 -2.22 25.68 17.30
CA PHE A 171 -1.13 25.64 18.27
C PHE A 171 0.20 26.02 17.59
N ASP A 172 1.14 26.52 18.41
CA ASP A 172 2.45 26.94 17.91
C ASP A 172 3.38 25.74 17.70
N VAL A 173 3.90 25.63 16.49
CA VAL A 173 4.95 24.69 16.10
C VAL A 173 5.93 25.39 15.18
N PRO A 174 7.24 25.24 15.38
CA PRO A 174 8.21 25.78 14.42
C PRO A 174 7.92 25.29 13.00
N GLU A 175 7.92 26.21 12.06
CA GLU A 175 7.54 25.98 10.65
C GLU A 175 8.28 24.79 10.03
N PHE A 176 9.61 24.73 10.24
CA PHE A 176 10.44 23.66 9.65
C PHE A 176 10.07 22.27 10.18
N ILE A 177 9.64 22.19 11.46
CA ILE A 177 9.18 20.93 12.06
C ILE A 177 7.88 20.50 11.39
N LEU A 178 6.92 21.43 11.30
CA LEU A 178 5.61 21.12 10.76
C LEU A 178 5.65 20.79 9.25
N LYS A 179 6.45 21.53 8.47
CA LYS A 179 6.70 21.19 7.05
C LYS A 179 7.22 19.76 6.89
N ARG A 180 8.24 19.39 7.68
CA ARG A 180 8.84 18.05 7.64
C ARG A 180 7.85 16.96 8.07
N LEU A 181 7.07 17.25 9.12
CA LEU A 181 6.03 16.38 9.63
C LEU A 181 4.96 16.11 8.57
N LEU A 182 4.37 17.17 8.01
CA LEU A 182 3.33 17.07 6.98
C LEU A 182 3.83 16.31 5.75
N LYS A 183 5.07 16.56 5.30
CA LYS A 183 5.65 15.85 4.16
C LYS A 183 5.81 14.36 4.46
N ARG A 184 6.35 14.01 5.63
CA ARG A 184 6.56 12.62 6.06
C ARG A 184 5.22 11.88 6.22
N ASP A 185 4.29 12.48 6.97
CA ASP A 185 3.02 11.84 7.31
C ASP A 185 2.15 11.65 6.05
N SER A 186 2.14 12.63 5.15
CA SER A 186 1.46 12.48 3.85
C SER A 186 2.09 11.37 2.99
N GLY A 187 3.42 11.28 2.95
CA GLY A 187 4.09 10.20 2.22
C GLY A 187 3.78 8.81 2.80
N GLN A 188 3.79 8.67 4.13
CA GLN A 188 3.43 7.42 4.81
C GLN A 188 1.96 7.05 4.58
N MET A 189 1.06 8.02 4.68
CA MET A 189 -0.36 7.85 4.38
C MET A 189 -0.57 7.28 2.98
N ILE A 190 0.06 7.87 1.97
CA ILE A 190 -0.07 7.43 0.58
C ILE A 190 0.46 6.00 0.40
N ASN A 191 1.59 5.65 1.01
CA ASN A 191 2.11 4.29 0.92
C ASN A 191 1.17 3.25 1.55
N ARG A 192 0.53 3.58 2.66
CA ARG A 192 -0.47 2.74 3.31
C ARG A 192 -1.73 2.60 2.45
N LEU A 193 -2.19 3.70 1.86
CA LEU A 193 -3.32 3.69 0.92
C LEU A 193 -3.04 2.80 -0.29
N ARG A 194 -1.87 2.90 -0.90
CA ARG A 194 -1.47 2.03 -2.01
C ARG A 194 -1.55 0.55 -1.63
N SER A 195 -1.05 0.20 -0.44
CA SER A 195 -1.13 -1.17 0.07
C SER A 195 -2.58 -1.63 0.28
N GLU A 196 -3.45 -0.76 0.79
CA GLU A 196 -4.87 -1.10 0.99
C GLU A 196 -5.62 -1.19 -0.33
N PHE A 197 -5.33 -0.31 -1.32
CA PHE A 197 -5.91 -0.42 -2.66
C PHE A 197 -5.61 -1.77 -3.30
N ALA A 198 -4.34 -2.18 -3.29
CA ALA A 198 -3.91 -3.48 -3.81
C ALA A 198 -4.58 -4.65 -3.07
N ALA A 199 -4.67 -4.57 -1.74
CA ALA A 199 -5.33 -5.60 -0.92
C ALA A 199 -6.84 -5.72 -1.21
N ARG A 200 -7.51 -4.61 -1.51
CA ARG A 200 -8.94 -4.59 -1.87
C ARG A 200 -9.19 -5.07 -3.29
N ALA A 201 -8.30 -4.78 -4.23
CA ALA A 201 -8.42 -5.24 -5.60
C ALA A 201 -8.18 -6.76 -5.77
N ALA A 202 -7.48 -7.38 -4.82
CA ALA A 202 -7.19 -8.81 -4.82
C ALA A 202 -8.30 -9.69 -4.20
N ARG A 203 -9.38 -9.09 -3.68
CA ARG A 203 -10.52 -9.79 -3.06
C ARG A 203 -11.65 -10.03 -4.03
#